data_872332d217204a51285cfdafeb018d87
#
_entry.id   872332d217204a51285cfdafeb018d87
#
_cell.length_a   1.000
_cell.length_b   1.000
_cell.length_c   1.000
_cell.angle_alpha   90.00
_cell.angle_beta   90.00
_cell.angle_gamma   90.00
#
_symmetry.space_group_name_H-M   'P 1'
#
loop_
_entity.id
_entity.type
_entity.pdbx_description
1 polymer ?
#
loop_
_entity_poly.entity_id
_entity_poly.type
_entity_poly.pdbx_seq_one_letter_code
_entity_poly.pdbx_strand_id
1 'polypeptide(L)'
;MKANSDKFKQSNKATRRVLAGVLCGASVLSLVLSLVMPPISQAIANDAQTVPTVKTVAEDSSTESTDVDNTNNGVTENQNSDETESGESNTIATEADQPSDDAGVGDAAQPVEDDTNGENAIALAAGNESDHKISSGEELSTRLLNPDLRDNNGAATFELAADIECDEEILLEGANTKITLDLNGFKIKHESSNQPLFSITGGATLTVKDGAQTAPTEPPFNQKIMNGNLASMECDDSNIPNKLTYYVTESVAKGTGTTETLKEYKVDIKGAIVACGDNADLKLVNLYKTGTFNLESGTITQQQNSGDQKNSVNSLVYAEEGSIVNMSGGYVCGATSMNHGAGIELGTMNNSGATLNLTGGVIAGNYAPIGGGVNAYGSKINMTGGTISGNGTFKDLPGYGAGICAQNSDVTVSDGYVTNNNCQFDYIKQQGMEDKHKGNGCHGGGGIAAFNGGSLTINGGYITGNYSAEAGGGIYAGAWGQALSSFKFSGGTIASNVAQNSEGGGIRIAAPTVGVFEVPKGSHAYITNNTTNTTNDWGGGGVFVQGYGDNVQAASLKIYNALITKNDAQGFGGGFAACPTGETAITNTYGIAIFGNTDKNGEHRS
;
A
#
# COMPACT_ATOMS: atom_id res chain seq x y z
N MET A 1 18.77 -34.17 -44.46
CA MET A 1 18.97 -32.84 -43.86
C MET A 1 17.81 -32.35 -42.98
N LYS A 2 16.57 -32.84 -43.09
CA LYS A 2 15.43 -32.45 -42.21
C LYS A 2 15.50 -33.04 -40.78
N ALA A 3 16.05 -34.21 -40.60
CA ALA A 3 16.08 -34.87 -39.29
C ALA A 3 17.06 -34.26 -38.27
N ASN A 4 18.09 -33.53 -38.70
CA ASN A 4 19.04 -32.84 -37.80
C ASN A 4 18.59 -31.47 -37.31
N SER A 5 17.66 -30.82 -38.04
CA SER A 5 17.07 -29.55 -37.63
C SER A 5 16.11 -29.69 -36.43
N ASP A 6 15.36 -30.77 -36.40
CA ASP A 6 14.38 -31.00 -35.33
C ASP A 6 15.01 -31.43 -34.00
N LYS A 7 16.14 -32.15 -34.05
CA LYS A 7 16.90 -32.49 -32.83
C LYS A 7 17.55 -31.22 -32.20
N PHE A 8 18.00 -30.28 -33.03
CA PHE A 8 18.59 -29.04 -32.53
C PHE A 8 17.54 -28.11 -31.89
N LYS A 9 16.32 -28.06 -32.46
CA LYS A 9 15.20 -27.30 -31.88
C LYS A 9 14.67 -27.91 -30.57
N GLN A 10 14.66 -29.23 -30.45
CA GLN A 10 14.29 -29.91 -29.20
C GLN A 10 15.33 -29.75 -28.10
N SER A 11 16.64 -29.76 -28.43
CA SER A 11 17.72 -29.51 -27.48
C SER A 11 17.65 -28.11 -26.89
N ASN A 12 17.43 -27.10 -27.73
CA ASN A 12 17.32 -25.71 -27.26
C ASN A 12 16.06 -25.46 -26.42
N LYS A 13 14.96 -26.18 -26.68
CA LYS A 13 13.75 -26.07 -25.86
C LYS A 13 13.92 -26.72 -24.47
N ALA A 14 14.65 -27.81 -24.39
CA ALA A 14 14.97 -28.47 -23.12
C ALA A 14 15.96 -27.65 -22.28
N THR A 15 16.97 -27.05 -22.90
CA THR A 15 17.97 -26.21 -22.21
C THR A 15 17.35 -24.90 -21.70
N ARG A 16 16.43 -24.28 -22.44
CA ARG A 16 15.70 -23.09 -22.00
C ARG A 16 14.74 -23.40 -20.85
N ARG A 17 14.09 -24.56 -20.83
CA ARG A 17 13.23 -24.97 -19.70
C ARG A 17 14.02 -25.27 -18.43
N VAL A 18 15.21 -25.83 -18.54
CA VAL A 18 16.10 -26.09 -17.39
C VAL A 18 16.68 -24.77 -16.86
N LEU A 19 17.06 -23.80 -17.74
CA LEU A 19 17.55 -22.50 -17.30
C LEU A 19 16.45 -21.66 -16.63
N ALA A 20 15.22 -21.66 -17.16
CA ALA A 20 14.09 -20.99 -16.54
C ALA A 20 13.72 -21.62 -15.18
N GLY A 21 13.78 -22.95 -15.07
CA GLY A 21 13.54 -23.64 -13.80
C GLY A 21 14.61 -23.36 -12.74
N VAL A 22 15.87 -23.21 -13.14
CA VAL A 22 16.98 -22.90 -12.22
C VAL A 22 16.95 -21.45 -11.76
N LEU A 23 16.60 -20.51 -12.62
CA LEU A 23 16.44 -19.09 -12.25
C LEU A 23 15.22 -18.87 -11.33
N CYS A 24 14.07 -19.49 -11.63
CA CYS A 24 12.93 -19.47 -10.72
C CYS A 24 13.23 -20.14 -9.37
N GLY A 25 13.96 -21.26 -9.37
CA GLY A 25 14.36 -21.97 -8.16
C GLY A 25 15.28 -21.14 -7.26
N ALA A 26 16.22 -20.39 -7.83
CA ALA A 26 17.14 -19.54 -7.09
C ALA A 26 16.43 -18.32 -6.46
N SER A 27 15.49 -17.70 -7.15
CA SER A 27 14.71 -16.58 -6.63
C SER A 27 13.74 -17.01 -5.53
N VAL A 28 13.08 -18.15 -5.68
CA VAL A 28 12.18 -18.72 -4.65
C VAL A 28 12.99 -19.20 -3.43
N LEU A 29 14.19 -19.76 -3.63
CA LEU A 29 15.04 -20.18 -2.54
C LEU A 29 15.58 -18.98 -1.75
N SER A 30 15.92 -17.88 -2.43
CA SER A 30 16.30 -16.62 -1.79
C SER A 30 15.14 -16.01 -0.99
N LEU A 31 13.91 -16.05 -1.51
CA LEU A 31 12.72 -15.54 -0.84
C LEU A 31 12.33 -16.42 0.37
N VAL A 32 12.39 -17.73 0.23
CA VAL A 32 12.10 -18.66 1.34
C VAL A 32 13.19 -18.58 2.42
N LEU A 33 14.47 -18.39 2.06
CA LEU A 33 15.52 -18.12 3.04
C LEU A 33 15.35 -16.77 3.73
N SER A 34 14.91 -15.73 3.02
CA SER A 34 14.67 -14.41 3.62
C SER A 34 13.43 -14.40 4.53
N LEU A 35 12.44 -15.24 4.26
CA LEU A 35 11.23 -15.40 5.06
C LEU A 35 11.42 -16.32 6.28
N VAL A 36 12.38 -17.26 6.22
CA VAL A 36 12.57 -18.28 7.26
C VAL A 36 13.82 -18.02 8.14
N MET A 37 14.75 -17.13 7.73
CA MET A 37 16.00 -16.89 8.45
C MET A 37 16.31 -15.39 8.69
N PRO A 38 15.58 -14.66 9.53
CA PRO A 38 15.99 -13.30 9.85
C PRO A 38 17.06 -13.12 10.96
N PRO A 39 17.40 -14.07 11.84
CA PRO A 39 18.29 -13.72 12.97
C PRO A 39 19.78 -13.98 12.76
N ILE A 40 20.21 -14.68 11.72
CA ILE A 40 21.62 -15.09 11.62
C ILE A 40 22.54 -13.98 11.09
N SER A 41 22.03 -13.06 10.28
CA SER A 41 22.84 -11.95 9.75
C SER A 41 23.03 -10.78 10.72
N GLN A 42 22.15 -10.60 11.71
CA GLN A 42 22.35 -9.59 12.76
C GLN A 42 23.33 -10.03 13.86
N ALA A 43 23.47 -11.32 14.12
CA ALA A 43 24.42 -11.84 15.10
C ALA A 43 25.88 -11.69 14.63
N ILE A 44 26.14 -11.71 13.32
CA ILE A 44 27.51 -11.58 12.79
C ILE A 44 27.97 -10.11 12.71
N ALA A 45 27.05 -9.16 12.63
CA ALA A 45 27.37 -7.73 12.57
C ALA A 45 27.68 -7.11 13.94
N ASN A 46 27.25 -7.73 15.05
CA ASN A 46 27.50 -7.23 16.39
C ASN A 46 28.81 -7.73 17.02
N ASP A 47 29.50 -8.70 16.41
CA ASP A 47 30.76 -9.23 16.91
C ASP A 47 32.03 -8.51 16.38
N ALA A 48 31.86 -7.49 15.53
CA ALA A 48 32.99 -6.79 14.91
C ALA A 48 33.41 -5.45 15.59
N GLN A 49 32.87 -5.11 16.76
CA GLN A 49 33.30 -3.91 17.51
C GLN A 49 33.59 -4.21 18.98
N THR A 50 34.71 -4.88 19.27
CA THR A 50 35.40 -4.75 20.57
C THR A 50 36.88 -4.65 20.34
N VAL A 51 37.39 -3.42 20.39
CA VAL A 51 38.83 -3.12 20.56
C VAL A 51 39.10 -3.15 22.05
N PRO A 52 40.17 -3.83 22.53
CA PRO A 52 40.42 -3.98 23.95
C PRO A 52 41.11 -2.73 24.53
N THR A 53 40.55 -2.20 25.60
CA THR A 53 41.25 -1.20 26.43
C THR A 53 41.81 -1.87 27.68
N VAL A 54 43.03 -1.50 27.94
CA VAL A 54 43.99 -2.00 28.92
C VAL A 54 43.51 -1.89 30.37
N LYS A 55 43.82 -2.94 31.15
CA LYS A 55 43.70 -3.07 32.61
C LYS A 55 44.52 -2.03 33.40
N THR A 56 43.95 -1.52 34.47
CA THR A 56 44.69 -1.21 35.69
C THR A 56 44.02 -1.88 36.89
N VAL A 57 44.87 -2.52 37.66
CA VAL A 57 44.62 -3.32 38.86
C VAL A 57 44.55 -2.40 40.07
N ALA A 58 43.63 -2.64 41.00
CA ALA A 58 43.84 -2.43 42.43
C ALA A 58 42.85 -3.25 43.27
N GLU A 59 43.41 -3.87 44.23
CA GLU A 59 43.02 -4.88 45.20
C GLU A 59 41.93 -4.44 46.19
N ASP A 60 41.09 -5.43 46.56
CA ASP A 60 41.04 -6.20 47.82
C ASP A 60 40.11 -5.65 48.92
N SER A 61 39.30 -6.48 49.41
CA SER A 61 38.98 -6.98 50.75
C SER A 61 37.47 -7.17 51.05
N SER A 62 37.12 -8.43 51.16
CA SER A 62 36.38 -9.17 52.22
C SER A 62 35.40 -8.41 53.15
N THR A 63 34.22 -8.91 53.41
CA THR A 63 33.77 -9.89 54.38
C THR A 63 32.23 -9.94 54.48
N GLU A 64 31.73 -11.16 54.46
CA GLU A 64 30.74 -11.88 55.25
C GLU A 64 29.54 -11.20 55.92
N SER A 65 28.39 -11.84 55.65
CA SER A 65 27.34 -12.36 56.56
C SER A 65 26.47 -11.33 57.31
N THR A 66 25.20 -11.52 57.48
CA THR A 66 24.32 -12.57 57.99
C THR A 66 22.88 -12.11 57.93
N ASP A 67 21.99 -13.08 57.90
CA ASP A 67 20.55 -13.08 58.12
C ASP A 67 20.07 -12.19 59.28
N VAL A 68 18.80 -11.75 59.25
CA VAL A 68 17.74 -12.09 60.17
C VAL A 68 16.42 -11.35 59.84
N ASP A 69 15.40 -12.14 59.75
CA ASP A 69 13.97 -12.08 59.91
C ASP A 69 13.34 -10.91 60.73
N ASN A 70 12.16 -10.54 60.37
CA ASN A 70 10.93 -10.55 61.15
C ASN A 70 10.05 -9.29 61.12
N THR A 71 8.87 -9.54 60.61
CA THR A 71 7.53 -9.24 61.13
C THR A 71 7.08 -7.85 61.56
N ASN A 72 5.94 -7.54 61.01
CA ASN A 72 4.65 -7.19 61.63
C ASN A 72 4.20 -5.72 61.82
N ASN A 73 3.00 -5.52 61.29
CA ASN A 73 1.83 -4.85 61.87
C ASN A 73 1.72 -3.32 62.00
N GLY A 74 0.53 -2.93 61.55
CA GLY A 74 -0.24 -1.88 62.21
C GLY A 74 -0.86 -0.85 61.25
N VAL A 75 -2.04 -1.08 60.75
CA VAL A 75 -3.35 -0.51 61.06
C VAL A 75 -3.31 0.90 61.64
N THR A 76 -3.92 1.85 60.95
CA THR A 76 -5.11 2.59 61.42
C THR A 76 -5.59 3.62 60.41
N GLU A 77 -6.91 3.61 60.31
CA GLU A 77 -7.88 4.55 59.74
C GLU A 77 -7.77 5.98 60.29
N ASN A 78 -8.28 6.94 59.55
CA ASN A 78 -9.37 7.87 59.85
C ASN A 78 -9.41 8.92 58.73
N GLN A 79 -10.48 9.03 58.02
CA GLN A 79 -11.80 9.64 58.16
C GLN A 79 -11.79 11.15 58.43
N ASN A 80 -12.60 11.72 57.62
CA ASN A 80 -13.49 12.89 57.72
C ASN A 80 -13.07 14.15 57.02
N SER A 81 -13.92 14.54 56.12
CA SER A 81 -15.20 15.34 56.09
C SER A 81 -14.89 16.82 55.99
N ASP A 82 -15.51 17.64 55.28
CA ASP A 82 -16.84 17.98 54.87
C ASP A 82 -16.79 19.23 53.96
N GLU A 83 -17.72 19.28 53.04
CA GLU A 83 -18.68 20.36 52.71
C GLU A 83 -18.12 21.79 52.56
N THR A 84 -18.56 22.60 51.62
CA THR A 84 -19.90 22.94 51.13
C THR A 84 -19.80 23.90 49.93
N GLU A 85 -20.76 23.76 49.04
CA GLU A 85 -21.65 24.73 48.39
C GLU A 85 -21.08 26.03 47.83
N SER A 86 -21.44 26.41 46.67
CA SER A 86 -22.64 26.84 45.99
C SER A 86 -22.25 27.96 45.00
N GLY A 87 -22.83 28.08 43.93
CA GLY A 87 -23.86 28.91 43.41
C GLY A 87 -23.75 29.18 41.92
N GLU A 88 -24.75 28.74 41.26
CA GLU A 88 -25.63 29.38 40.27
C GLU A 88 -25.06 30.46 39.32
N SER A 89 -25.19 30.18 38.06
CA SER A 89 -26.29 30.53 37.13
C SER A 89 -26.09 31.88 36.40
N ASN A 90 -26.02 31.85 35.10
CA ASN A 90 -27.07 32.36 34.21
C ASN A 90 -26.74 32.25 32.73
N THR A 91 -27.63 31.63 32.04
CA THR A 91 -27.98 31.73 30.65
C THR A 91 -28.21 33.14 30.18
N ILE A 92 -27.94 33.43 28.88
CA ILE A 92 -28.87 34.08 27.97
C ILE A 92 -28.40 33.85 26.53
N ALA A 93 -29.29 33.26 25.73
CA ALA A 93 -29.29 33.22 24.28
C ALA A 93 -29.95 34.49 23.72
N THR A 94 -29.64 34.86 22.49
CA THR A 94 -30.55 35.38 21.44
C THR A 94 -29.70 35.71 20.22
N GLU A 95 -29.90 35.02 19.11
CA GLU A 95 -30.72 35.26 17.92
C GLU A 95 -30.30 36.46 17.05
N ALA A 96 -29.94 36.07 15.84
CA ALA A 96 -30.31 36.55 14.50
C ALA A 96 -30.53 38.09 14.28
N ASP A 97 -29.88 38.57 13.21
CA ASP A 97 -30.60 39.16 12.08
C ASP A 97 -29.64 39.61 10.97
N GLN A 98 -29.93 39.18 9.75
CA GLN A 98 -29.68 39.91 8.50
C GLN A 98 -30.97 40.74 8.24
N PRO A 99 -31.04 41.73 7.31
CA PRO A 99 -30.37 41.92 6.02
C PRO A 99 -30.22 43.37 5.53
N SER A 100 -29.91 43.47 4.25
CA SER A 100 -30.32 44.41 3.20
C SER A 100 -29.40 45.55 2.75
N ASP A 101 -29.07 45.40 1.47
CA ASP A 101 -29.05 46.36 0.35
C ASP A 101 -28.97 47.85 0.65
N ASP A 102 -28.05 48.57 0.02
CA ASP A 102 -28.41 49.49 -1.07
C ASP A 102 -27.19 50.10 -1.79
N ALA A 103 -27.47 50.54 -3.02
CA ALA A 103 -26.58 51.00 -4.06
C ALA A 103 -26.07 52.46 -3.84
N GLY A 104 -24.91 52.76 -4.45
CA GLY A 104 -24.45 54.14 -4.58
C GLY A 104 -23.35 54.31 -5.63
N VAL A 105 -23.73 54.82 -6.75
CA VAL A 105 -22.98 55.18 -7.96
C VAL A 105 -22.19 56.50 -7.76
N GLY A 106 -21.02 56.59 -8.45
CA GLY A 106 -20.36 57.83 -8.81
C GLY A 106 -18.88 57.90 -8.40
N ASP A 107 -17.96 58.28 -9.12
CA ASP A 107 -17.76 58.91 -10.41
C ASP A 107 -16.24 59.04 -10.62
N ALA A 108 -15.83 59.21 -11.84
CA ALA A 108 -14.48 59.21 -12.37
C ALA A 108 -13.54 60.30 -11.85
N ALA A 109 -12.24 60.00 -11.77
CA ALA A 109 -11.17 60.95 -12.08
C ALA A 109 -9.88 60.21 -12.45
N GLN A 110 -9.42 60.39 -13.66
CA GLN A 110 -8.03 60.19 -14.14
C GLN A 110 -7.29 61.52 -14.13
N PRO A 111 -5.99 61.57 -14.55
CA PRO A 111 -4.78 60.99 -13.98
C PRO A 111 -3.76 62.08 -13.59
N VAL A 112 -2.74 61.75 -12.86
CA VAL A 112 -1.53 62.60 -12.81
C VAL A 112 -0.33 61.70 -13.04
N GLU A 113 0.36 61.95 -14.14
CA GLU A 113 1.73 61.50 -14.40
C GLU A 113 2.67 62.21 -13.43
N ASP A 114 3.57 61.46 -12.83
CA ASP A 114 4.86 62.01 -12.42
C ASP A 114 5.97 60.93 -12.59
N ASP A 115 6.89 61.34 -13.43
CA ASP A 115 8.16 60.69 -13.74
C ASP A 115 9.08 60.74 -12.50
N THR A 116 9.76 59.67 -12.18
CA THR A 116 11.23 59.59 -12.11
C THR A 116 11.72 58.41 -11.29
N ASN A 117 12.68 57.75 -11.84
CA ASN A 117 13.81 56.99 -11.30
C ASN A 117 13.74 55.50 -11.41
N GLY A 118 14.64 55.11 -12.34
CA GLY A 118 15.08 53.78 -12.60
C GLY A 118 15.57 53.02 -11.39
N GLU A 119 15.00 51.87 -11.23
CA GLU A 119 15.67 50.74 -10.68
C GLU A 119 15.75 49.67 -11.78
N ASN A 120 16.96 49.29 -12.12
CA ASN A 120 17.28 48.19 -12.95
C ASN A 120 16.69 46.90 -12.33
N ALA A 121 15.44 46.60 -12.64
CA ALA A 121 14.95 45.25 -12.59
C ALA A 121 15.67 44.54 -13.72
N ILE A 122 16.71 43.75 -13.37
CA ILE A 122 17.24 42.70 -14.23
C ILE A 122 16.05 41.79 -14.49
N ALA A 123 15.42 41.98 -15.64
CA ALA A 123 14.52 41.00 -16.21
C ALA A 123 15.36 39.76 -16.40
N LEU A 124 15.23 38.78 -15.47
CA LEU A 124 15.65 37.44 -15.76
C LEU A 124 14.97 37.06 -17.06
N ALA A 125 15.80 36.71 -18.04
CA ALA A 125 15.35 36.22 -19.33
C ALA A 125 14.33 35.10 -19.07
N ALA A 126 13.05 35.38 -19.26
CA ALA A 126 12.06 34.34 -19.49
C ALA A 126 12.57 33.63 -20.74
N GLY A 127 13.06 32.39 -20.56
CA GLY A 127 13.42 31.52 -21.67
C GLY A 127 12.29 31.58 -22.69
N ASN A 128 12.61 31.55 -23.94
CA ASN A 128 11.61 31.53 -25.00
C ASN A 128 10.58 30.44 -24.66
N GLU A 129 9.30 30.71 -24.81
CA GLU A 129 8.22 29.74 -24.58
C GLU A 129 8.45 28.43 -25.32
N SER A 130 9.20 28.46 -26.44
CA SER A 130 9.67 27.32 -27.21
C SER A 130 10.66 26.40 -26.46
N ASP A 131 11.43 26.94 -25.50
CA ASP A 131 12.47 26.16 -24.79
C ASP A 131 11.90 25.24 -23.71
N HIS A 132 10.63 25.44 -23.35
CA HIS A 132 9.88 24.64 -22.40
C HIS A 132 8.98 23.58 -23.06
N LYS A 133 8.89 23.54 -24.41
CA LYS A 133 8.14 22.51 -25.15
C LYS A 133 9.05 21.41 -25.63
N ILE A 134 8.65 20.16 -25.48
CA ILE A 134 9.44 18.96 -25.77
C ILE A 134 8.77 18.16 -26.88
N SER A 135 9.49 17.90 -27.96
CA SER A 135 8.99 17.17 -29.14
C SER A 135 9.84 15.95 -29.51
N SER A 136 10.94 15.69 -28.79
CA SER A 136 11.79 14.51 -28.99
C SER A 136 12.43 14.02 -27.69
N GLY A 137 12.96 12.78 -27.68
CA GLY A 137 13.69 12.23 -26.54
C GLY A 137 14.97 13.00 -26.23
N GLU A 138 15.68 13.46 -27.26
CA GLU A 138 16.87 14.30 -27.09
C GLU A 138 16.53 15.66 -26.45
N GLU A 139 15.41 16.28 -26.85
CA GLU A 139 14.93 17.50 -26.19
C GLU A 139 14.53 17.23 -24.75
N LEU A 140 13.90 16.08 -24.45
CA LEU A 140 13.53 15.70 -23.08
C LEU A 140 14.79 15.67 -22.19
N SER A 141 15.80 14.89 -22.56
CA SER A 141 17.01 14.75 -21.76
C SER A 141 17.78 16.08 -21.63
N THR A 142 17.99 16.78 -22.75
CA THR A 142 18.80 18.02 -22.77
C THR A 142 18.12 19.16 -22.01
N ARG A 143 16.80 19.32 -22.11
CA ARG A 143 16.08 20.44 -21.47
C ARG A 143 15.86 20.21 -19.99
N LEU A 144 15.48 19.01 -19.57
CA LEU A 144 15.28 18.70 -18.14
C LEU A 144 16.59 18.82 -17.35
N LEU A 145 17.73 18.51 -17.98
CA LEU A 145 19.04 18.59 -17.36
C LEU A 145 19.68 19.99 -17.42
N ASN A 146 19.14 20.91 -18.23
CA ASN A 146 19.71 22.26 -18.40
C ASN A 146 19.36 23.16 -17.19
N PRO A 147 20.34 23.57 -16.37
CA PRO A 147 20.10 24.44 -15.24
C PRO A 147 19.71 25.87 -15.65
N ASP A 148 20.06 26.32 -16.86
CA ASP A 148 19.77 27.68 -17.36
C ASP A 148 18.27 27.87 -17.67
N LEU A 149 17.50 26.78 -17.77
CA LEU A 149 16.05 26.82 -17.95
C LEU A 149 15.28 26.81 -16.62
N ARG A 150 15.98 26.82 -15.50
CA ARG A 150 15.38 26.82 -14.15
C ARG A 150 15.37 28.23 -13.57
N ASP A 151 14.35 28.50 -12.75
CA ASP A 151 14.29 29.73 -11.98
C ASP A 151 15.34 29.76 -10.83
N ASN A 152 15.37 30.88 -10.07
CA ASN A 152 16.28 31.05 -8.94
C ASN A 152 16.07 30.04 -7.80
N ASN A 153 14.95 29.31 -7.80
CA ASN A 153 14.61 28.26 -6.82
C ASN A 153 14.88 26.86 -7.37
N GLY A 154 15.46 26.78 -8.57
CA GLY A 154 15.76 25.52 -9.28
C GLY A 154 14.53 24.87 -9.91
N ALA A 155 13.41 25.60 -10.06
CA ALA A 155 12.18 25.08 -10.63
C ALA A 155 12.08 25.35 -12.14
N ALA A 156 11.57 24.37 -12.88
CA ALA A 156 11.19 24.53 -14.28
C ALA A 156 9.97 23.67 -14.61
N THR A 157 9.14 24.17 -15.52
CA THR A 157 8.00 23.42 -16.05
C THR A 157 8.19 23.20 -17.53
N PHE A 158 8.06 21.96 -17.96
CA PHE A 158 8.15 21.54 -19.36
C PHE A 158 6.84 20.89 -19.77
N GLU A 159 6.51 20.96 -21.05
CA GLU A 159 5.29 20.44 -21.64
C GLU A 159 5.63 19.60 -22.88
N LEU A 160 5.06 18.41 -22.99
CA LEU A 160 5.15 17.64 -24.22
C LEU A 160 4.34 18.28 -25.34
N ALA A 161 4.89 18.26 -26.54
CA ALA A 161 4.26 18.75 -27.77
C ALA A 161 4.00 17.62 -28.78
N ALA A 162 4.48 16.41 -28.50
CA ALA A 162 4.29 15.21 -29.31
C ALA A 162 4.52 13.94 -28.48
N ASP A 163 4.08 12.79 -28.99
CA ASP A 163 4.55 11.48 -28.51
C ASP A 163 6.05 11.34 -28.83
N ILE A 164 6.81 10.88 -27.84
CA ILE A 164 8.27 10.76 -27.95
C ILE A 164 8.77 9.38 -27.51
N GLU A 165 9.92 8.98 -28.01
CA GLU A 165 10.69 7.83 -27.55
C GLU A 165 11.99 8.36 -26.91
N CYS A 166 12.30 7.86 -25.70
CA CYS A 166 13.49 8.24 -24.95
C CYS A 166 14.03 7.01 -24.22
N ASP A 167 15.15 6.47 -24.73
CA ASP A 167 15.79 5.27 -24.19
C ASP A 167 16.98 5.60 -23.28
N GLU A 168 17.26 6.89 -23.10
CA GLU A 168 18.32 7.37 -22.23
C GLU A 168 17.80 7.60 -20.80
N GLU A 169 18.68 7.37 -19.82
CA GLU A 169 18.40 7.73 -18.43
C GLU A 169 18.51 9.24 -18.23
N ILE A 170 17.52 9.83 -17.59
CA ILE A 170 17.50 11.23 -17.17
C ILE A 170 17.74 11.29 -15.66
N LEU A 171 18.98 11.64 -15.27
CA LEU A 171 19.39 11.75 -13.89
C LEU A 171 19.09 13.16 -13.34
N LEU A 172 18.07 13.28 -12.50
CA LEU A 172 17.75 14.51 -11.76
C LEU A 172 18.41 14.46 -10.39
N GLU A 173 19.34 15.37 -10.13
CA GLU A 173 20.15 15.37 -8.92
C GLU A 173 20.15 16.73 -8.23
N GLY A 174 20.13 16.69 -6.89
CA GLY A 174 20.30 17.85 -6.01
C GLY A 174 19.02 18.60 -5.68
N ALA A 175 18.95 19.13 -4.44
CA ALA A 175 17.76 19.77 -3.89
C ALA A 175 17.26 21.01 -4.64
N ASN A 176 18.12 21.61 -5.49
CA ASN A 176 17.76 22.71 -6.37
C ASN A 176 17.23 22.26 -7.74
N THR A 177 17.02 20.96 -7.93
CA THR A 177 16.41 20.43 -9.16
C THR A 177 14.94 20.10 -8.88
N LYS A 178 14.03 20.96 -9.37
CA LYS A 178 12.59 20.83 -9.20
C LYS A 178 11.91 20.91 -10.56
N ILE A 179 11.66 19.78 -11.16
CA ILE A 179 11.10 19.69 -12.51
C ILE A 179 9.62 19.34 -12.43
N THR A 180 8.80 20.08 -13.15
CA THR A 180 7.43 19.72 -13.48
C THR A 180 7.35 19.35 -14.95
N LEU A 181 6.85 18.18 -15.26
CA LEU A 181 6.64 17.68 -16.61
C LEU A 181 5.14 17.50 -16.85
N ASP A 182 4.59 18.31 -17.76
CA ASP A 182 3.22 18.18 -18.22
C ASP A 182 3.20 17.28 -19.47
N LEU A 183 2.54 16.15 -19.35
CA LEU A 183 2.41 15.22 -20.47
C LEU A 183 1.47 15.76 -21.57
N ASN A 184 0.58 16.70 -21.24
CA ASN A 184 -0.30 17.39 -22.18
C ASN A 184 -1.00 16.44 -23.19
N GLY A 185 -1.37 15.24 -22.75
CA GLY A 185 -2.03 14.21 -23.55
C GLY A 185 -1.09 13.36 -24.42
N PHE A 186 0.23 13.57 -24.33
CA PHE A 186 1.22 12.83 -25.12
C PHE A 186 1.92 11.75 -24.29
N LYS A 187 2.57 10.82 -24.98
CA LYS A 187 3.22 9.65 -24.39
C LYS A 187 4.74 9.75 -24.49
N ILE A 188 5.43 9.33 -23.44
CA ILE A 188 6.86 9.02 -23.44
C ILE A 188 7.00 7.51 -23.41
N LYS A 189 7.59 6.94 -24.47
CA LYS A 189 7.94 5.51 -24.53
C LYS A 189 9.41 5.33 -24.16
N HIS A 190 9.67 4.34 -23.33
CA HIS A 190 11.01 3.99 -22.87
C HIS A 190 11.27 2.49 -23.06
N GLU A 191 12.23 2.14 -23.89
CA GLU A 191 12.59 0.75 -24.25
C GLU A 191 14.02 0.39 -23.82
N SER A 192 14.56 1.04 -22.79
CA SER A 192 15.89 0.74 -22.31
C SER A 192 16.01 -0.68 -21.75
N SER A 193 17.11 -1.34 -22.05
CA SER A 193 17.37 -2.69 -21.56
C SER A 193 17.76 -2.77 -20.08
N ASN A 194 18.30 -1.71 -19.47
CA ASN A 194 18.83 -1.77 -18.10
C ASN A 194 18.82 -0.44 -17.33
N GLN A 195 18.33 0.64 -17.91
CA GLN A 195 18.35 1.95 -17.22
C GLN A 195 16.94 2.49 -17.04
N PRO A 196 16.63 3.14 -15.90
CA PRO A 196 15.37 3.84 -15.73
C PRO A 196 15.27 5.01 -16.73
N LEU A 197 14.03 5.41 -17.04
CA LEU A 197 13.84 6.68 -17.73
C LEU A 197 14.21 7.85 -16.82
N PHE A 198 13.71 7.82 -15.59
CA PHE A 198 14.05 8.85 -14.60
C PHE A 198 14.75 8.25 -13.39
N SER A 199 15.91 8.81 -13.07
CA SER A 199 16.60 8.62 -11.79
C SER A 199 16.54 9.91 -11.00
N ILE A 200 16.02 9.88 -9.77
CA ILE A 200 15.78 11.06 -8.95
C ILE A 200 16.52 10.89 -7.62
N THR A 201 17.46 11.79 -7.33
CA THR A 201 18.37 11.63 -6.19
C THR A 201 18.78 12.95 -5.53
N GLY A 202 19.37 12.87 -4.34
CA GLY A 202 20.00 14.01 -3.66
C GLY A 202 19.06 15.18 -3.36
N GLY A 203 17.78 14.89 -3.13
CA GLY A 203 16.75 15.89 -2.85
C GLY A 203 16.10 16.51 -4.09
N ALA A 204 16.41 16.00 -5.30
CA ALA A 204 15.72 16.44 -6.52
C ALA A 204 14.25 16.04 -6.48
N THR A 205 13.43 16.81 -7.16
CA THR A 205 11.98 16.59 -7.28
C THR A 205 11.56 16.52 -8.74
N LEU A 206 10.85 15.46 -9.11
CA LEU A 206 10.10 15.38 -10.37
C LEU A 206 8.60 15.36 -10.06
N THR A 207 7.87 16.28 -10.66
CA THR A 207 6.41 16.31 -10.65
C THR A 207 5.90 15.99 -12.05
N VAL A 208 5.05 14.97 -12.16
CA VAL A 208 4.36 14.61 -13.40
C VAL A 208 2.91 14.98 -13.30
N LYS A 209 2.41 15.65 -14.32
CA LYS A 209 1.00 15.97 -14.50
C LYS A 209 0.59 15.78 -15.97
N ASP A 210 -0.69 15.78 -16.23
CA ASP A 210 -1.27 15.73 -17.57
C ASP A 210 -2.45 16.70 -17.66
N GLY A 211 -2.24 17.84 -18.30
CA GLY A 211 -3.27 18.87 -18.49
C GLY A 211 -4.45 18.41 -19.36
N ALA A 212 -4.27 17.33 -20.12
CA ALA A 212 -5.32 16.76 -20.99
C ALA A 212 -6.11 15.62 -20.30
N GLN A 213 -5.71 15.17 -19.08
CA GLN A 213 -6.37 14.07 -18.39
C GLN A 213 -7.80 14.43 -18.01
N THR A 214 -8.74 13.57 -18.35
CA THR A 214 -10.15 13.70 -17.97
C THR A 214 -10.48 12.87 -16.72
N ALA A 215 -11.53 13.28 -16.02
CA ALA A 215 -12.04 12.49 -14.91
C ALA A 215 -12.55 11.12 -15.41
N PRO A 216 -12.48 10.07 -14.57
CA PRO A 216 -13.05 8.76 -14.90
C PRO A 216 -14.56 8.85 -15.09
N THR A 217 -15.09 8.03 -15.99
CA THR A 217 -16.54 7.87 -16.17
C THR A 217 -17.01 6.63 -15.40
N GLU A 218 -18.21 6.72 -14.82
CA GLU A 218 -18.89 5.62 -14.14
C GLU A 218 -20.09 5.18 -15.01
N PRO A 219 -19.93 4.21 -15.91
CA PRO A 219 -21.06 3.70 -16.69
C PRO A 219 -22.02 2.93 -15.78
N PRO A 220 -23.31 2.80 -16.17
CA PRO A 220 -24.26 1.97 -15.46
C PRO A 220 -23.74 0.53 -15.34
N PHE A 221 -23.59 0.04 -14.12
CA PHE A 221 -23.05 -1.27 -13.83
C PHE A 221 -24.07 -2.11 -13.06
N ASN A 222 -24.59 -3.16 -13.69
CA ASN A 222 -25.65 -4.01 -13.15
C ASN A 222 -25.17 -5.43 -12.80
N GLN A 223 -23.88 -5.64 -12.59
CA GLN A 223 -23.39 -6.97 -12.22
C GLN A 223 -23.45 -7.19 -10.72
N LYS A 224 -23.63 -8.45 -10.36
CA LYS A 224 -23.49 -8.89 -8.96
C LYS A 224 -22.07 -8.59 -8.50
N ILE A 225 -21.93 -8.12 -7.25
CA ILE A 225 -20.64 -7.99 -6.61
C ILE A 225 -19.90 -9.31 -6.73
N MET A 226 -18.77 -9.31 -7.44
CA MET A 226 -17.81 -10.38 -7.46
C MET A 226 -16.56 -9.84 -6.77
N ASN A 227 -16.02 -10.62 -5.85
CA ASN A 227 -14.86 -10.19 -5.09
C ASN A 227 -13.58 -10.41 -5.89
N GLY A 228 -12.61 -9.53 -5.74
CA GLY A 228 -11.33 -9.61 -6.44
C GLY A 228 -11.46 -9.36 -7.94
N ASN A 229 -12.31 -8.43 -8.35
CA ASN A 229 -12.42 -8.03 -9.76
C ASN A 229 -11.13 -7.32 -10.19
N LEU A 230 -10.40 -7.95 -11.09
CA LEU A 230 -9.16 -7.41 -11.62
C LEU A 230 -9.43 -6.24 -12.56
N ALA A 231 -8.57 -5.23 -12.52
CA ALA A 231 -8.61 -4.15 -13.50
C ALA A 231 -8.13 -4.66 -14.86
N SER A 232 -8.55 -3.98 -15.92
CA SER A 232 -8.21 -4.33 -17.30
C SER A 232 -7.81 -3.12 -18.12
N MET A 233 -6.97 -3.36 -19.15
CA MET A 233 -6.51 -2.36 -20.08
C MET A 233 -7.07 -2.64 -21.46
N GLU A 234 -7.59 -1.61 -22.14
CA GLU A 234 -7.71 -1.61 -23.59
C GLU A 234 -6.47 -0.91 -24.15
N CYS A 235 -5.96 -1.40 -25.27
CA CYS A 235 -4.69 -0.94 -25.85
C CYS A 235 -4.88 -0.47 -27.30
N ASP A 236 -3.95 0.35 -27.77
CA ASP A 236 -3.80 0.67 -29.18
C ASP A 236 -3.11 -0.48 -29.96
N ASP A 237 -2.88 -0.27 -31.26
CA ASP A 237 -2.25 -1.26 -32.15
C ASP A 237 -0.81 -1.61 -31.75
N SER A 238 -0.16 -0.79 -30.92
CA SER A 238 1.19 -1.01 -30.37
C SER A 238 1.14 -1.67 -28.98
N ASN A 239 -0.02 -2.15 -28.54
CA ASN A 239 -0.27 -2.70 -27.20
C ASN A 239 0.01 -1.72 -26.05
N ILE A 240 -0.02 -0.43 -26.31
CA ILE A 240 0.09 0.60 -25.28
C ILE A 240 -1.30 0.89 -24.72
N PRO A 241 -1.47 0.87 -23.39
CA PRO A 241 -2.75 1.19 -22.78
C PRO A 241 -3.28 2.56 -23.21
N ASN A 242 -4.52 2.58 -23.64
CA ASN A 242 -5.26 3.80 -23.98
C ASN A 242 -6.57 3.94 -23.16
N LYS A 243 -6.97 2.87 -22.47
CA LYS A 243 -8.08 2.91 -21.51
C LYS A 243 -7.83 1.97 -20.34
N LEU A 244 -8.14 2.43 -19.13
CA LEU A 244 -8.15 1.65 -17.90
C LEU A 244 -9.59 1.45 -17.45
N THR A 245 -9.95 0.19 -17.12
CA THR A 245 -11.17 -0.14 -16.39
C THR A 245 -10.80 -0.69 -15.02
N TYR A 246 -11.33 -0.11 -13.94
CA TYR A 246 -11.14 -0.59 -12.58
C TYR A 246 -12.44 -0.56 -11.79
N TYR A 247 -12.47 -1.25 -10.66
CA TYR A 247 -13.66 -1.45 -9.86
C TYR A 247 -13.48 -0.97 -8.43
N VAL A 248 -14.52 -0.37 -7.87
CA VAL A 248 -14.56 0.04 -6.46
C VAL A 248 -15.81 -0.58 -5.82
N THR A 249 -15.63 -1.34 -4.76
CA THR A 249 -16.72 -1.76 -3.89
C THR A 249 -16.93 -0.68 -2.84
N GLU A 250 -17.83 0.25 -3.14
CA GLU A 250 -18.23 1.29 -2.19
C GLU A 250 -19.07 0.68 -1.06
N SER A 251 -18.86 1.18 0.14
CA SER A 251 -19.57 0.74 1.33
C SER A 251 -20.19 1.93 2.04
N VAL A 252 -21.49 1.86 2.25
CA VAL A 252 -22.24 2.92 2.94
C VAL A 252 -22.78 2.37 4.26
N ALA A 253 -22.47 3.06 5.34
CA ALA A 253 -22.97 2.71 6.68
C ALA A 253 -24.51 2.73 6.72
N LYS A 254 -25.11 1.67 7.27
CA LYS A 254 -26.54 1.53 7.42
C LYS A 254 -26.87 0.86 8.75
N GLY A 255 -27.17 1.68 9.76
CA GLY A 255 -27.40 1.18 11.10
C GLY A 255 -26.13 0.54 11.70
N THR A 256 -26.23 -0.74 12.07
CA THR A 256 -25.11 -1.51 12.65
C THR A 256 -24.31 -2.29 11.63
N GLY A 257 -24.53 -2.07 10.34
CA GLY A 257 -23.82 -2.70 9.25
C GLY A 257 -23.63 -1.74 8.10
N THR A 258 -23.33 -2.30 6.95
CA THR A 258 -23.08 -1.56 5.73
C THR A 258 -23.87 -2.14 4.56
N THR A 259 -23.96 -1.38 3.49
CA THR A 259 -24.44 -1.86 2.20
C THR A 259 -23.37 -1.54 1.17
N GLU A 260 -22.95 -2.56 0.43
CA GLU A 260 -21.91 -2.45 -0.58
C GLU A 260 -22.51 -2.39 -1.98
N THR A 261 -21.88 -1.57 -2.81
CA THR A 261 -22.21 -1.43 -4.23
C THR A 261 -20.92 -1.49 -5.04
N LEU A 262 -20.87 -2.38 -6.02
CA LEU A 262 -19.77 -2.43 -6.96
C LEU A 262 -19.96 -1.34 -8.01
N LYS A 263 -18.93 -0.53 -8.21
CA LYS A 263 -18.85 0.48 -9.26
C LYS A 263 -17.73 0.15 -10.22
N GLU A 264 -17.98 0.38 -11.50
CA GLU A 264 -17.00 0.29 -12.57
C GLU A 264 -16.60 1.71 -12.98
N TYR A 265 -15.32 1.95 -13.12
CA TYR A 265 -14.77 3.22 -13.57
C TYR A 265 -13.96 3.00 -14.84
N LYS A 266 -14.16 3.86 -15.83
CA LYS A 266 -13.41 3.87 -17.10
C LYS A 266 -12.65 5.17 -17.24
N VAL A 267 -11.39 5.04 -17.61
CA VAL A 267 -10.44 6.15 -17.77
C VAL A 267 -9.87 6.09 -19.17
N ASP A 268 -10.02 7.16 -19.92
CA ASP A 268 -9.26 7.35 -21.15
C ASP A 268 -7.85 7.83 -20.78
N ILE A 269 -6.85 7.02 -21.07
CA ILE A 269 -5.44 7.36 -20.85
C ILE A 269 -5.02 8.30 -21.96
N LYS A 270 -4.72 9.54 -21.61
CA LYS A 270 -4.23 10.57 -22.53
C LYS A 270 -2.70 10.66 -22.47
N GLY A 271 -2.15 11.34 -21.49
CA GLY A 271 -0.72 11.42 -21.27
C GLY A 271 -0.20 10.23 -20.46
N ALA A 272 0.91 9.63 -20.92
CA ALA A 272 1.49 8.49 -20.23
C ALA A 272 3.01 8.41 -20.33
N ILE A 273 3.65 7.87 -19.29
CA ILE A 273 5.03 7.37 -19.33
C ILE A 273 4.94 5.84 -19.39
N VAL A 274 5.50 5.24 -20.42
CA VAL A 274 5.28 3.84 -20.80
C VAL A 274 6.59 3.08 -20.81
N ALA A 275 6.70 2.05 -19.97
CA ALA A 275 7.74 1.04 -20.07
C ALA A 275 7.44 0.10 -21.25
N CYS A 276 8.33 -0.01 -22.21
CA CYS A 276 8.19 -0.87 -23.38
C CYS A 276 9.18 -2.05 -23.31
N GLY A 277 8.77 -3.19 -23.89
CA GLY A 277 9.62 -4.38 -23.97
C GLY A 277 9.58 -5.27 -22.72
N ASP A 278 10.35 -6.36 -22.75
CA ASP A 278 10.48 -7.35 -21.67
C ASP A 278 11.78 -7.12 -20.90
N ASN A 279 11.71 -6.38 -19.81
CA ASN A 279 12.86 -6.09 -18.96
C ASN A 279 12.52 -6.20 -17.47
N ALA A 280 12.70 -7.41 -16.92
CA ALA A 280 12.40 -7.73 -15.53
C ALA A 280 13.22 -6.92 -14.49
N ASP A 281 14.26 -6.22 -14.91
CA ASP A 281 15.11 -5.39 -14.04
C ASP A 281 14.76 -3.89 -14.14
N LEU A 282 13.90 -3.48 -15.08
CA LEU A 282 13.55 -2.08 -15.30
C LEU A 282 12.74 -1.50 -14.14
N LYS A 283 13.24 -0.43 -13.57
CA LYS A 283 12.56 0.49 -12.66
C LYS A 283 12.30 1.78 -13.43
N LEU A 284 11.11 1.98 -13.98
CA LEU A 284 10.85 3.06 -14.94
C LEU A 284 11.12 4.45 -14.34
N VAL A 285 10.65 4.67 -13.11
CA VAL A 285 10.96 5.84 -12.27
C VAL A 285 11.68 5.33 -11.02
N ASN A 286 12.97 5.66 -10.88
CA ASN A 286 13.84 5.17 -9.82
C ASN A 286 14.28 6.29 -8.88
N LEU A 287 13.93 6.18 -7.59
CA LEU A 287 14.25 7.17 -6.56
C LEU A 287 15.23 6.58 -5.55
N TYR A 288 16.28 7.32 -5.26
CA TYR A 288 17.24 6.96 -4.21
C TYR A 288 17.85 8.20 -3.55
N LYS A 289 18.42 8.04 -2.35
CA LYS A 289 19.08 9.13 -1.61
C LYS A 289 18.22 10.40 -1.55
N THR A 290 17.01 10.27 -0.99
CA THR A 290 16.10 11.40 -0.76
C THR A 290 15.45 12.04 -2.00
N GLY A 291 15.39 11.35 -3.13
CA GLY A 291 14.62 11.80 -4.30
C GLY A 291 13.13 11.91 -3.99
N THR A 292 12.44 12.83 -4.66
CA THR A 292 10.98 13.02 -4.52
C THR A 292 10.30 12.92 -5.88
N PHE A 293 9.29 12.07 -5.98
CA PHE A 293 8.42 11.95 -7.14
C PHE A 293 7.00 12.29 -6.77
N ASN A 294 6.40 13.23 -7.49
CA ASN A 294 5.01 13.63 -7.35
C ASN A 294 4.24 13.22 -8.61
N LEU A 295 3.15 12.47 -8.45
CA LEU A 295 2.18 12.18 -9.51
C LEU A 295 0.89 12.93 -9.19
N GLU A 296 0.60 13.99 -9.94
CA GLU A 296 -0.60 14.82 -9.77
C GLU A 296 -1.70 14.41 -10.75
N SER A 297 -1.34 14.02 -11.97
CA SER A 297 -2.23 13.47 -13.00
C SER A 297 -1.41 12.76 -14.07
N GLY A 298 -2.06 12.16 -15.09
CA GLY A 298 -1.39 11.35 -16.11
C GLY A 298 -1.19 9.90 -15.65
N THR A 299 -0.52 9.12 -16.48
CA THR A 299 -0.42 7.67 -16.28
C THR A 299 1.01 7.18 -16.35
N ILE A 300 1.40 6.35 -15.39
CA ILE A 300 2.62 5.54 -15.43
C ILE A 300 2.20 4.09 -15.70
N THR A 301 2.66 3.51 -16.80
CA THR A 301 2.15 2.21 -17.26
C THR A 301 3.21 1.40 -18.01
N GLN A 302 2.84 0.20 -18.40
CA GLN A 302 3.64 -0.73 -19.16
C GLN A 302 2.92 -1.12 -20.46
N GLN A 303 3.65 -1.28 -21.55
CA GLN A 303 3.18 -1.92 -22.78
C GLN A 303 2.69 -3.34 -22.47
N GLN A 304 1.48 -3.68 -22.90
CA GLN A 304 0.84 -4.93 -22.54
C GLN A 304 1.36 -6.12 -23.37
N ASN A 305 1.18 -7.32 -22.84
CA ASN A 305 1.56 -8.56 -23.53
C ASN A 305 0.72 -8.79 -24.78
N SER A 306 1.32 -9.27 -25.85
CA SER A 306 0.65 -9.62 -27.11
C SER A 306 1.12 -10.97 -27.61
N GLY A 307 0.22 -11.93 -27.70
CA GLY A 307 0.52 -13.28 -28.17
C GLY A 307 1.57 -13.97 -27.31
N ASP A 308 2.68 -14.36 -27.94
CA ASP A 308 3.82 -15.00 -27.25
C ASP A 308 4.79 -14.01 -26.60
N GLN A 309 4.62 -12.70 -26.86
CA GLN A 309 5.48 -11.65 -26.31
C GLN A 309 5.05 -11.35 -24.87
N LYS A 310 5.98 -11.49 -23.97
CA LYS A 310 5.78 -11.16 -22.55
C LYS A 310 6.56 -9.90 -22.25
N ASN A 311 5.85 -8.88 -21.80
CA ASN A 311 6.47 -7.68 -21.28
C ASN A 311 6.47 -7.76 -19.75
N SER A 312 7.57 -7.41 -19.12
CA SER A 312 7.70 -7.35 -17.68
C SER A 312 8.60 -6.19 -17.27
N VAL A 313 8.40 -5.70 -16.07
CA VAL A 313 9.26 -4.69 -15.43
C VAL A 313 9.69 -5.20 -14.06
N ASN A 314 10.65 -4.55 -13.40
CA ASN A 314 10.85 -4.70 -11.98
C ASN A 314 9.69 -4.01 -11.25
N SER A 315 9.55 -2.70 -11.47
CA SER A 315 8.43 -1.89 -10.99
C SER A 315 8.28 -0.62 -11.85
N LEU A 316 7.07 -0.06 -11.90
CA LEU A 316 6.88 1.23 -12.56
C LEU A 316 7.50 2.37 -11.76
N VAL A 317 7.32 2.37 -10.43
CA VAL A 317 7.93 3.33 -9.52
C VAL A 317 8.67 2.57 -8.43
N TYR A 318 9.95 2.85 -8.27
CA TYR A 318 10.81 2.29 -7.24
C TYR A 318 11.39 3.39 -6.38
N ALA A 319 11.35 3.23 -5.05
CA ALA A 319 11.88 4.23 -4.13
C ALA A 319 12.60 3.59 -2.94
N GLU A 320 13.75 4.14 -2.57
CA GLU A 320 14.57 3.68 -1.44
C GLU A 320 15.28 4.85 -0.73
N GLU A 321 15.97 4.58 0.37
CA GLU A 321 16.89 5.49 1.06
C GLU A 321 16.32 6.88 1.38
N GLY A 322 15.16 6.93 2.01
CA GLY A 322 14.53 8.19 2.44
C GLY A 322 13.84 8.95 1.31
N SER A 323 13.67 8.31 0.16
CA SER A 323 12.94 8.88 -0.97
C SER A 323 11.43 8.90 -0.71
N ILE A 324 10.75 9.81 -1.40
CA ILE A 324 9.33 10.07 -1.21
C ILE A 324 8.58 9.96 -2.53
N VAL A 325 7.53 9.16 -2.54
CA VAL A 325 6.53 9.11 -3.61
C VAL A 325 5.25 9.75 -3.10
N ASN A 326 4.84 10.86 -3.70
CA ASN A 326 3.56 11.51 -3.43
C ASN A 326 2.62 11.28 -4.60
N MET A 327 1.46 10.72 -4.33
CA MET A 327 0.43 10.51 -5.34
C MET A 327 -0.84 11.22 -4.89
N SER A 328 -1.15 12.34 -5.53
CA SER A 328 -2.36 13.13 -5.27
C SER A 328 -3.41 12.97 -6.39
N GLY A 329 -3.01 12.37 -7.50
CA GLY A 329 -3.84 12.07 -8.65
C GLY A 329 -3.16 11.07 -9.58
N GLY A 330 -3.60 10.98 -10.83
CA GLY A 330 -3.02 10.11 -11.85
C GLY A 330 -3.20 8.61 -11.61
N TYR A 331 -2.53 7.81 -12.43
CA TYR A 331 -2.69 6.36 -12.51
C TYR A 331 -1.34 5.65 -12.57
N VAL A 332 -1.16 4.62 -11.76
CA VAL A 332 -0.04 3.67 -11.83
C VAL A 332 -0.64 2.31 -12.15
N CYS A 333 -0.54 1.86 -13.39
CA CYS A 333 -1.36 0.73 -13.82
C CYS A 333 -0.74 -0.17 -14.88
N GLY A 334 -1.24 -1.41 -14.91
CA GLY A 334 -0.99 -2.36 -15.99
C GLY A 334 0.40 -3.01 -15.99
N ALA A 335 1.15 -2.92 -14.88
CA ALA A 335 2.46 -3.53 -14.78
C ALA A 335 2.40 -5.02 -14.46
N THR A 336 3.35 -5.76 -14.99
CA THR A 336 3.63 -7.15 -14.63
C THR A 336 5.08 -7.25 -14.18
N SER A 337 5.30 -7.76 -12.97
CA SER A 337 6.62 -8.02 -12.40
C SER A 337 6.74 -9.48 -11.99
N MET A 338 7.89 -10.09 -12.28
CA MET A 338 8.23 -11.42 -11.76
C MET A 338 8.91 -11.35 -10.38
N ASN A 339 9.17 -10.14 -9.90
CA ASN A 339 9.77 -9.85 -8.60
C ASN A 339 8.70 -9.41 -7.58
N HIS A 340 8.72 -8.17 -7.16
CA HIS A 340 7.79 -7.59 -6.19
C HIS A 340 7.29 -6.24 -6.68
N GLY A 341 6.19 -5.73 -6.12
CA GLY A 341 5.77 -4.35 -6.28
C GLY A 341 5.64 -3.86 -7.72
N ALA A 342 4.90 -4.56 -8.57
CA ALA A 342 4.82 -4.21 -9.99
C ALA A 342 4.44 -2.75 -10.23
N GLY A 343 3.45 -2.23 -9.50
CA GLY A 343 3.08 -0.82 -9.57
C GLY A 343 4.10 0.06 -8.86
N ILE A 344 4.22 -0.09 -7.55
CA ILE A 344 5.14 0.69 -6.72
C ILE A 344 5.91 -0.26 -5.80
N GLU A 345 7.23 -0.13 -5.77
CA GLU A 345 8.09 -0.84 -4.84
C GLU A 345 8.83 0.16 -3.93
N LEU A 346 8.69 -0.01 -2.61
CA LEU A 346 9.28 0.84 -1.59
C LEU A 346 10.33 0.07 -0.81
N GLY A 347 11.57 0.26 -1.14
CA GLY A 347 12.70 -0.37 -0.48
C GLY A 347 12.86 -1.85 -0.76
N THR A 348 13.99 -2.36 -0.33
CA THR A 348 14.36 -3.77 -0.33
C THR A 348 14.98 -4.14 1.02
N MET A 349 15.37 -5.39 1.21
CA MET A 349 16.07 -5.83 2.44
C MET A 349 17.36 -5.04 2.71
N ASN A 350 18.01 -4.56 1.67
CA ASN A 350 19.30 -3.85 1.78
C ASN A 350 19.13 -2.32 1.78
N ASN A 351 18.09 -1.81 1.13
CA ASN A 351 17.86 -0.39 0.92
C ASN A 351 16.41 -0.07 1.27
N SER A 352 16.18 0.35 2.49
CA SER A 352 14.85 0.62 3.07
C SER A 352 14.66 2.11 3.36
N GLY A 353 13.50 2.50 3.87
CA GLY A 353 13.24 3.84 4.38
C GLY A 353 12.55 4.78 3.40
N ALA A 354 11.93 4.27 2.34
CA ALA A 354 11.08 5.07 1.46
C ALA A 354 9.71 5.39 2.08
N THR A 355 9.03 6.39 1.54
CA THR A 355 7.68 6.77 1.97
C THR A 355 6.77 6.93 0.76
N LEU A 356 5.61 6.29 0.78
CA LEU A 356 4.48 6.56 -0.12
C LEU A 356 3.42 7.37 0.64
N ASN A 357 3.09 8.55 0.12
CA ASN A 357 1.94 9.33 0.53
C ASN A 357 0.87 9.27 -0.57
N LEU A 358 -0.19 8.54 -0.33
CA LEU A 358 -1.32 8.39 -1.26
C LEU A 358 -2.50 9.23 -0.76
N THR A 359 -2.71 10.38 -1.38
CA THR A 359 -3.81 11.32 -1.06
C THR A 359 -4.89 11.33 -2.11
N GLY A 360 -4.61 10.79 -3.30
CA GLY A 360 -5.50 10.66 -4.45
C GLY A 360 -4.91 9.74 -5.51
N GLY A 361 -5.56 9.65 -6.67
CA GLY A 361 -5.12 8.80 -7.78
C GLY A 361 -5.45 7.31 -7.60
N VAL A 362 -5.01 6.49 -8.55
CA VAL A 362 -5.38 5.07 -8.65
C VAL A 362 -4.16 4.20 -8.97
N ILE A 363 -3.95 3.16 -8.18
CA ILE A 363 -2.97 2.09 -8.41
C ILE A 363 -3.75 0.83 -8.80
N ALA A 364 -3.73 0.43 -10.08
CA ALA A 364 -4.66 -0.59 -10.56
C ALA A 364 -4.09 -1.56 -11.61
N GLY A 365 -4.54 -2.82 -11.56
CA GLY A 365 -4.23 -3.81 -12.60
C GLY A 365 -2.75 -4.17 -12.68
N ASN A 366 -2.02 -4.04 -11.58
CA ASN A 366 -0.62 -4.43 -11.49
C ASN A 366 -0.50 -5.86 -10.93
N TYR A 367 0.45 -6.64 -11.44
CA TYR A 367 0.63 -8.05 -11.10
C TYR A 367 2.07 -8.34 -10.67
N ALA A 368 2.23 -8.91 -9.48
CA ALA A 368 3.50 -9.43 -8.99
C ALA A 368 3.25 -10.64 -8.07
N PRO A 369 4.24 -11.47 -7.76
CA PRO A 369 4.08 -12.49 -6.72
C PRO A 369 3.72 -11.87 -5.37
N ILE A 370 4.30 -10.71 -5.04
CA ILE A 370 4.14 -10.03 -3.75
C ILE A 370 3.86 -8.55 -4.00
N GLY A 371 2.77 -8.02 -3.43
CA GLY A 371 2.44 -6.61 -3.54
C GLY A 371 2.17 -6.17 -4.97
N GLY A 372 1.21 -6.79 -5.67
CA GLY A 372 0.94 -6.43 -7.07
C GLY A 372 0.78 -4.94 -7.26
N GLY A 373 -0.01 -4.27 -6.42
CA GLY A 373 -0.14 -2.81 -6.41
C GLY A 373 1.06 -2.12 -5.77
N VAL A 374 1.32 -2.41 -4.50
CA VAL A 374 2.39 -1.80 -3.70
C VAL A 374 3.10 -2.87 -2.89
N ASN A 375 4.41 -2.93 -2.99
CA ASN A 375 5.26 -3.68 -2.06
C ASN A 375 6.10 -2.71 -1.23
N ALA A 376 6.21 -2.94 0.08
CA ALA A 376 7.02 -2.12 0.98
C ALA A 376 7.90 -2.99 1.87
N TYR A 377 9.18 -2.66 1.95
CA TYR A 377 10.12 -3.26 2.87
C TYR A 377 10.83 -2.17 3.69
N GLY A 378 10.73 -2.22 5.03
CA GLY A 378 11.32 -1.25 5.94
C GLY A 378 10.93 0.20 5.63
N SER A 379 9.74 0.43 5.15
CA SER A 379 9.28 1.68 4.55
C SER A 379 7.94 2.14 5.15
N LYS A 380 7.40 3.25 4.67
CA LYS A 380 6.12 3.80 5.15
C LYS A 380 5.10 3.94 4.03
N ILE A 381 3.85 3.63 4.34
CA ILE A 381 2.70 3.90 3.49
C ILE A 381 1.70 4.72 4.29
N ASN A 382 1.43 5.94 3.86
CA ASN A 382 0.42 6.83 4.41
C ASN A 382 -0.69 7.00 3.37
N MET A 383 -1.85 6.41 3.61
CA MET A 383 -3.00 6.52 2.72
C MET A 383 -4.09 7.36 3.39
N THR A 384 -4.32 8.54 2.86
CA THR A 384 -5.36 9.48 3.30
C THR A 384 -6.39 9.77 2.21
N GLY A 385 -6.33 9.02 1.12
CA GLY A 385 -7.22 9.08 -0.03
C GLY A 385 -6.75 8.12 -1.13
N GLY A 386 -7.27 8.27 -2.34
CA GLY A 386 -6.90 7.44 -3.48
C GLY A 386 -7.47 6.02 -3.46
N THR A 387 -7.09 5.24 -4.46
CA THR A 387 -7.65 3.89 -4.68
C THR A 387 -6.55 2.91 -5.08
N ILE A 388 -6.49 1.78 -4.40
CA ILE A 388 -5.65 0.61 -4.77
C ILE A 388 -6.61 -0.50 -5.16
N SER A 389 -6.79 -0.73 -6.46
CA SER A 389 -7.87 -1.57 -6.97
C SER A 389 -7.46 -2.55 -8.06
N GLY A 390 -8.01 -3.75 -8.00
CA GLY A 390 -7.90 -4.71 -9.10
C GLY A 390 -6.47 -5.17 -9.38
N ASN A 391 -5.58 -5.05 -8.39
CA ASN A 391 -4.23 -5.60 -8.48
C ASN A 391 -4.25 -7.09 -8.13
N GLY A 392 -3.28 -7.85 -8.64
CA GLY A 392 -3.26 -9.29 -8.48
C GLY A 392 -1.91 -9.88 -8.11
N THR A 393 -1.95 -11.10 -7.54
CA THR A 393 -0.78 -11.97 -7.45
C THR A 393 -0.88 -13.11 -8.46
N PHE A 394 0.24 -13.77 -8.75
CA PHE A 394 0.21 -14.93 -9.64
C PHE A 394 -0.39 -16.14 -8.93
N LYS A 395 -1.11 -16.96 -9.72
CA LYS A 395 -1.76 -18.16 -9.22
C LYS A 395 -0.78 -19.26 -8.83
N ASP A 396 0.34 -19.33 -9.53
CA ASP A 396 1.30 -20.43 -9.43
C ASP A 396 2.55 -20.08 -8.61
N LEU A 397 2.60 -18.89 -8.03
CA LEU A 397 3.70 -18.41 -7.18
C LEU A 397 3.18 -17.98 -5.82
N PRO A 398 3.91 -18.29 -4.73
CA PRO A 398 3.54 -17.82 -3.39
C PRO A 398 3.30 -16.32 -3.38
N GLY A 399 2.14 -15.90 -2.85
CA GLY A 399 1.69 -14.52 -2.93
C GLY A 399 1.19 -13.95 -1.62
N TYR A 400 1.46 -12.66 -1.42
CA TYR A 400 0.99 -11.87 -0.30
C TYR A 400 0.55 -10.48 -0.76
N GLY A 401 -0.53 -9.96 -0.16
CA GLY A 401 -0.93 -8.58 -0.29
C GLY A 401 -1.10 -8.11 -1.72
N ALA A 402 -2.12 -8.61 -2.43
CA ALA A 402 -2.31 -8.24 -3.84
C ALA A 402 -2.43 -6.73 -4.03
N GLY A 403 -3.15 -6.04 -3.14
CA GLY A 403 -3.18 -4.58 -3.10
C GLY A 403 -1.90 -4.01 -2.50
N ILE A 404 -1.61 -4.33 -1.24
CA ILE A 404 -0.45 -3.87 -0.48
C ILE A 404 0.20 -5.07 0.22
N CYS A 405 1.50 -5.24 0.03
CA CYS A 405 2.33 -6.08 0.88
C CYS A 405 3.33 -5.21 1.64
N ALA A 406 3.36 -5.33 2.97
CA ALA A 406 4.21 -4.54 3.83
C ALA A 406 5.01 -5.44 4.77
N GLN A 407 6.32 -5.48 4.60
CA GLN A 407 7.24 -6.23 5.45
C GLN A 407 8.11 -5.27 6.24
N ASN A 408 8.15 -5.42 7.56
CA ASN A 408 8.89 -4.51 8.45
C ASN A 408 8.59 -3.03 8.15
N SER A 409 7.37 -2.73 7.75
CA SER A 409 6.93 -1.43 7.24
C SER A 409 5.74 -0.91 8.03
N ASP A 410 5.61 0.41 8.10
CA ASP A 410 4.49 1.05 8.76
C ASP A 410 3.43 1.43 7.72
N VAL A 411 2.23 0.89 7.90
CA VAL A 411 1.07 1.20 7.04
C VAL A 411 0.01 1.90 7.86
N THR A 412 -0.41 3.07 7.39
CA THR A 412 -1.54 3.80 7.94
C THR A 412 -2.57 4.07 6.85
N VAL A 413 -3.79 3.60 7.07
CA VAL A 413 -4.95 3.90 6.21
C VAL A 413 -5.92 4.75 7.02
N SER A 414 -6.10 6.00 6.58
CA SER A 414 -7.00 6.97 7.22
C SER A 414 -8.21 7.30 6.35
N ASP A 415 -8.10 7.13 5.03
CA ASP A 415 -9.18 7.26 4.05
C ASP A 415 -8.77 6.60 2.72
N GLY A 416 -9.69 6.56 1.75
CA GLY A 416 -9.50 5.92 0.44
C GLY A 416 -9.92 4.46 0.40
N TYR A 417 -9.63 3.79 -0.72
CA TYR A 417 -10.09 2.43 -1.02
C TYR A 417 -8.94 1.47 -1.30
N VAL A 418 -8.85 0.38 -0.55
CA VAL A 418 -8.09 -0.82 -0.91
C VAL A 418 -9.12 -1.88 -1.28
N THR A 419 -9.38 -2.06 -2.57
CA THR A 419 -10.60 -2.72 -3.02
C THR A 419 -10.38 -3.62 -4.23
N ASN A 420 -11.17 -4.70 -4.32
CA ASN A 420 -11.17 -5.64 -5.47
C ASN A 420 -9.80 -6.23 -5.85
N ASN A 421 -8.82 -6.21 -4.94
CA ASN A 421 -7.54 -6.85 -5.17
C ASN A 421 -7.65 -8.37 -4.97
N ASN A 422 -6.80 -9.14 -5.66
CA ASN A 422 -6.94 -10.58 -5.79
C ASN A 422 -5.61 -11.31 -5.53
N CYS A 423 -5.47 -11.87 -4.34
CA CYS A 423 -4.36 -12.76 -3.99
C CYS A 423 -4.71 -14.18 -4.45
N GLN A 424 -4.21 -14.57 -5.63
CA GLN A 424 -4.66 -15.77 -6.35
C GLN A 424 -3.92 -17.05 -5.97
N PHE A 425 -2.83 -16.98 -5.22
CA PHE A 425 -2.04 -18.16 -4.89
C PHE A 425 -2.84 -19.13 -4.03
N ASP A 426 -3.01 -20.33 -4.51
CA ASP A 426 -3.70 -21.44 -3.84
C ASP A 426 -2.71 -22.56 -3.49
N TYR A 427 -2.14 -22.45 -2.29
CA TYR A 427 -1.18 -23.43 -1.78
C TYR A 427 -1.79 -24.84 -1.65
N ILE A 428 -3.05 -24.92 -1.26
CA ILE A 428 -3.77 -26.19 -1.05
C ILE A 428 -3.87 -26.95 -2.38
N LYS A 429 -4.27 -26.23 -3.42
CA LYS A 429 -4.40 -26.80 -4.76
C LYS A 429 -3.05 -27.22 -5.35
N GLN A 430 -2.01 -26.42 -5.17
CA GLN A 430 -0.66 -26.76 -5.65
C GLN A 430 -0.08 -28.00 -5.00
N GLN A 431 -0.40 -28.26 -3.74
CA GLN A 431 0.08 -29.44 -3.02
C GLN A 431 -0.77 -30.70 -3.24
N GLY A 432 -1.80 -30.62 -4.09
CA GLY A 432 -2.72 -31.73 -4.31
C GLY A 432 -3.49 -32.15 -3.05
N MET A 433 -3.74 -31.19 -2.17
CA MET A 433 -4.38 -31.40 -0.86
C MET A 433 -5.87 -31.07 -0.88
N GLU A 434 -6.53 -31.17 -2.03
CA GLU A 434 -7.92 -30.73 -2.25
C GLU A 434 -8.93 -31.29 -1.22
N ASP A 435 -8.62 -32.44 -0.60
CA ASP A 435 -9.48 -33.06 0.40
C ASP A 435 -9.02 -32.91 1.86
N LYS A 436 -7.90 -32.23 2.11
CA LYS A 436 -7.35 -32.11 3.45
C LYS A 436 -6.79 -30.71 3.64
N HIS A 437 -7.54 -29.86 4.25
CA HIS A 437 -7.10 -28.55 4.68
C HIS A 437 -5.86 -28.62 5.59
N LYS A 438 -4.71 -28.74 4.98
CA LYS A 438 -3.41 -28.63 5.64
C LYS A 438 -2.67 -27.35 5.25
N GLY A 439 -3.35 -26.43 4.59
CA GLY A 439 -2.85 -25.07 4.52
C GLY A 439 -2.90 -24.47 5.92
N ASN A 440 -1.80 -24.07 6.45
CA ASN A 440 -1.72 -23.37 7.74
C ASN A 440 -2.02 -21.87 7.59
N GLY A 441 -2.71 -21.48 6.50
CA GLY A 441 -3.01 -20.08 6.22
C GLY A 441 -1.74 -19.23 6.12
N CYS A 442 -0.69 -19.77 5.47
CA CYS A 442 0.61 -19.11 5.42
C CYS A 442 0.66 -17.94 4.43
N HIS A 443 -0.30 -17.89 3.52
CA HIS A 443 -0.35 -16.90 2.44
C HIS A 443 -1.67 -16.15 2.48
N GLY A 444 -1.71 -14.95 1.89
CA GLY A 444 -2.96 -14.23 1.79
C GLY A 444 -2.85 -12.71 1.83
N GLY A 445 -3.94 -12.07 2.24
CA GLY A 445 -4.10 -10.64 2.18
C GLY A 445 -4.51 -10.19 0.79
N GLY A 446 -5.78 -10.39 0.43
CA GLY A 446 -6.28 -9.87 -0.85
C GLY A 446 -6.10 -8.37 -0.95
N GLY A 447 -6.51 -7.64 0.08
CA GLY A 447 -6.28 -6.20 0.19
C GLY A 447 -4.88 -5.87 0.70
N ILE A 448 -4.60 -6.23 1.95
CA ILE A 448 -3.35 -5.89 2.66
C ILE A 448 -2.77 -7.13 3.32
N ALA A 449 -1.48 -7.38 3.11
CA ALA A 449 -0.67 -8.24 3.95
C ALA A 449 0.41 -7.41 4.64
N ALA A 450 0.49 -7.49 5.97
CA ALA A 450 1.49 -6.76 6.75
C ALA A 450 2.10 -7.68 7.81
N PHE A 451 3.42 -7.79 7.87
CA PHE A 451 4.11 -8.68 8.78
C PHE A 451 5.59 -8.29 9.00
N ASN A 452 6.29 -9.07 9.81
CA ASN A 452 7.73 -8.96 10.04
C ASN A 452 8.17 -7.65 10.71
N GLY A 453 7.46 -7.21 11.76
CA GLY A 453 7.94 -6.19 12.70
C GLY A 453 7.40 -4.77 12.50
N GLY A 454 6.86 -4.42 11.35
CA GLY A 454 6.23 -3.11 11.11
C GLY A 454 4.87 -2.96 11.81
N SER A 455 4.17 -1.89 11.54
CA SER A 455 2.85 -1.60 12.11
C SER A 455 1.76 -1.48 11.05
N LEU A 456 0.54 -1.87 11.41
CA LEU A 456 -0.66 -1.65 10.61
C LEU A 456 -1.69 -0.87 11.44
N THR A 457 -2.05 0.31 10.97
CA THR A 457 -3.07 1.15 11.59
C THR A 457 -4.17 1.46 10.57
N ILE A 458 -5.38 1.03 10.87
CA ILE A 458 -6.58 1.38 10.09
C ILE A 458 -7.43 2.27 10.99
N ASN A 459 -7.45 3.56 10.69
CA ASN A 459 -8.23 4.56 11.44
C ASN A 459 -9.31 5.23 10.59
N GLY A 460 -9.45 4.79 9.34
CA GLY A 460 -10.46 5.21 8.38
C GLY A 460 -10.37 4.41 7.08
N GLY A 461 -11.05 4.88 6.04
CA GLY A 461 -11.04 4.29 4.70
C GLY A 461 -11.78 2.96 4.59
N TYR A 462 -11.62 2.31 3.44
CA TYR A 462 -12.41 1.18 3.01
C TYR A 462 -11.52 0.06 2.48
N ILE A 463 -11.58 -1.11 3.13
CA ILE A 463 -10.92 -2.34 2.67
C ILE A 463 -12.03 -3.30 2.25
N THR A 464 -12.39 -3.27 0.96
CA THR A 464 -13.65 -3.84 0.50
C THR A 464 -13.53 -4.69 -0.76
N GLY A 465 -14.32 -5.76 -0.86
CA GLY A 465 -14.42 -6.56 -2.08
C GLY A 465 -13.13 -7.28 -2.49
N ASN A 466 -12.15 -7.40 -1.60
CA ASN A 466 -10.91 -8.09 -1.88
C ASN A 466 -11.10 -9.61 -1.75
N TYR A 467 -10.25 -10.35 -2.44
CA TYR A 467 -10.26 -11.81 -2.47
C TYR A 467 -8.88 -12.37 -2.15
N SER A 468 -8.86 -13.41 -1.35
CA SER A 468 -7.68 -14.24 -1.15
C SER A 468 -8.04 -15.70 -1.40
N ALA A 469 -7.27 -16.40 -2.21
CA ALA A 469 -7.41 -17.84 -2.36
C ALA A 469 -7.09 -18.60 -1.07
N GLU A 470 -6.28 -18.02 -0.21
CA GLU A 470 -5.92 -18.53 1.12
C GLU A 470 -6.64 -17.69 2.21
N ALA A 471 -5.90 -17.16 3.16
CA ALA A 471 -6.41 -16.47 4.34
C ALA A 471 -6.43 -14.94 4.21
N GLY A 472 -7.21 -14.28 5.07
CA GLY A 472 -7.24 -12.81 5.13
C GLY A 472 -7.73 -12.18 3.83
N GLY A 473 -8.99 -12.36 3.47
CA GLY A 473 -9.54 -11.77 2.25
C GLY A 473 -9.31 -10.28 2.16
N GLY A 474 -9.60 -9.55 3.24
CA GLY A 474 -9.27 -8.13 3.37
C GLY A 474 -7.86 -7.91 3.87
N ILE A 475 -7.55 -8.40 5.07
CA ILE A 475 -6.29 -8.16 5.78
C ILE A 475 -5.67 -9.47 6.27
N TYR A 476 -4.39 -9.63 6.04
CA TYR A 476 -3.53 -10.64 6.62
C TYR A 476 -2.50 -9.93 7.54
N ALA A 477 -2.74 -9.97 8.85
CA ALA A 477 -1.94 -9.27 9.84
C ALA A 477 -0.95 -10.20 10.54
N GLY A 478 0.33 -10.04 10.30
CA GLY A 478 1.40 -10.94 10.71
C GLY A 478 1.50 -12.17 9.81
N ALA A 479 2.56 -12.93 9.97
CA ALA A 479 2.74 -14.25 9.39
C ALA A 479 3.24 -15.20 10.49
N TRP A 480 3.22 -16.51 10.25
CA TRP A 480 3.65 -17.48 11.25
C TRP A 480 5.05 -17.18 11.80
N GLY A 481 5.14 -16.87 13.07
CA GLY A 481 6.39 -16.49 13.73
C GLY A 481 6.90 -15.07 13.40
N GLN A 482 6.20 -14.31 12.59
CA GLN A 482 6.58 -12.98 12.12
C GLN A 482 5.48 -11.97 12.46
N ALA A 483 5.45 -11.53 13.70
CA ALA A 483 4.46 -10.58 14.19
C ALA A 483 4.58 -9.20 13.56
N LEU A 484 3.48 -8.47 13.54
CA LEU A 484 3.50 -7.02 13.52
C LEU A 484 3.89 -6.49 14.90
N SER A 485 4.60 -5.39 14.95
CA SER A 485 4.85 -4.65 16.19
C SER A 485 3.57 -4.08 16.78
N SER A 486 2.62 -3.72 15.92
CA SER A 486 1.31 -3.21 16.31
C SER A 486 0.29 -3.41 15.19
N PHE A 487 -0.89 -3.92 15.53
CA PHE A 487 -2.06 -3.88 14.65
C PHE A 487 -3.21 -3.17 15.37
N LYS A 488 -3.65 -2.04 14.80
CA LYS A 488 -4.75 -1.22 15.35
C LYS A 488 -5.84 -1.02 14.31
N PHE A 489 -7.08 -1.21 14.75
CA PHE A 489 -8.27 -0.88 13.99
C PHE A 489 -9.14 0.06 14.83
N SER A 490 -9.16 1.34 14.44
CA SER A 490 -9.83 2.41 15.20
C SER A 490 -10.87 3.18 14.38
N GLY A 491 -11.11 2.79 13.14
CA GLY A 491 -12.13 3.39 12.27
C GLY A 491 -12.12 2.77 10.87
N GLY A 492 -13.09 3.15 10.07
CA GLY A 492 -13.23 2.66 8.69
C GLY A 492 -14.06 1.40 8.55
N THR A 493 -14.01 0.82 7.37
CA THR A 493 -14.85 -0.31 6.97
C THR A 493 -14.02 -1.43 6.34
N ILE A 494 -14.18 -2.65 6.86
CA ILE A 494 -13.65 -3.88 6.29
C ILE A 494 -14.84 -4.74 5.90
N ALA A 495 -15.19 -4.73 4.59
CA ALA A 495 -16.45 -5.31 4.16
C ALA A 495 -16.37 -6.07 2.84
N SER A 496 -17.23 -7.08 2.70
CA SER A 496 -17.38 -7.87 1.47
C SER A 496 -16.04 -8.46 0.97
N ASN A 497 -15.13 -8.82 1.88
CA ASN A 497 -13.91 -9.52 1.53
C ASN A 497 -14.10 -11.03 1.65
N VAL A 498 -13.35 -11.80 0.87
CA VAL A 498 -13.46 -13.26 0.82
C VAL A 498 -12.11 -13.93 1.01
N ALA A 499 -12.05 -14.87 1.96
CA ALA A 499 -11.02 -15.90 2.06
C ALA A 499 -11.60 -17.23 1.55
N GLN A 500 -10.97 -17.81 0.52
CA GLN A 500 -11.56 -18.97 -0.18
C GLN A 500 -11.30 -20.29 0.55
N ASN A 501 -10.07 -20.58 0.89
CA ASN A 501 -9.65 -21.90 1.37
C ASN A 501 -9.14 -21.91 2.81
N SER A 502 -9.12 -20.74 3.48
CA SER A 502 -8.60 -20.61 4.83
C SER A 502 -9.38 -19.56 5.63
N GLU A 503 -8.83 -19.05 6.70
CA GLU A 503 -9.52 -18.30 7.73
C GLU A 503 -9.49 -16.77 7.51
N GLY A 504 -10.44 -16.08 8.15
CA GLY A 504 -10.48 -14.63 8.21
C GLY A 504 -10.91 -13.98 6.91
N GLY A 505 -12.19 -14.07 6.56
CA GLY A 505 -12.73 -13.40 5.38
C GLY A 505 -12.42 -11.91 5.36
N GLY A 506 -12.68 -11.22 6.47
CA GLY A 506 -12.27 -9.83 6.66
C GLY A 506 -10.81 -9.72 7.09
N ILE A 507 -10.47 -10.30 8.24
CA ILE A 507 -9.16 -10.16 8.88
C ILE A 507 -8.68 -11.52 9.39
N ARG A 508 -7.43 -11.84 9.11
CA ARG A 508 -6.68 -12.89 9.79
C ARG A 508 -5.54 -12.29 10.61
N ILE A 509 -5.51 -12.62 11.90
CA ILE A 509 -4.42 -12.24 12.81
C ILE A 509 -3.53 -13.46 13.03
N ALA A 510 -2.32 -13.43 12.50
CA ALA A 510 -1.36 -14.52 12.59
C ALA A 510 -0.56 -14.47 13.89
N ALA A 511 -0.21 -15.64 14.40
CA ALA A 511 0.64 -15.77 15.60
C ALA A 511 2.08 -15.28 15.32
N PRO A 512 2.70 -14.48 16.20
CA PRO A 512 2.22 -14.01 17.51
C PRO A 512 1.70 -12.56 17.53
N THR A 513 1.07 -12.07 16.49
CA THR A 513 0.59 -10.67 16.38
C THR A 513 -0.48 -10.33 17.42
N VAL A 514 -0.42 -9.12 17.94
CA VAL A 514 -1.42 -8.56 18.85
C VAL A 514 -2.28 -7.54 18.11
N GLY A 515 -3.58 -7.82 17.98
CA GLY A 515 -4.57 -6.90 17.43
C GLY A 515 -5.29 -6.10 18.52
N VAL A 516 -5.56 -4.82 18.26
CA VAL A 516 -6.35 -3.96 19.15
C VAL A 516 -7.40 -3.24 18.31
N PHE A 517 -8.68 -3.51 18.62
CA PHE A 517 -9.82 -2.84 18.01
C PHE A 517 -10.41 -1.86 19.02
N GLU A 518 -10.08 -0.58 18.86
CA GLU A 518 -10.50 0.48 19.76
C GLU A 518 -10.90 1.72 18.93
N VAL A 519 -12.20 1.97 18.91
CA VAL A 519 -12.79 3.04 18.10
C VAL A 519 -13.07 4.24 19.00
N PRO A 520 -12.68 5.46 18.63
CA PRO A 520 -13.00 6.66 19.38
C PRO A 520 -14.50 6.82 19.57
N LYS A 521 -14.90 7.38 20.73
CA LYS A 521 -16.32 7.64 21.03
C LYS A 521 -16.96 8.52 19.96
N GLY A 522 -18.08 8.07 19.41
CA GLY A 522 -18.79 8.78 18.34
C GLY A 522 -18.35 8.43 16.93
N SER A 523 -17.28 7.62 16.79
CA SER A 523 -16.86 7.03 15.51
C SER A 523 -17.36 5.58 15.40
N HIS A 524 -17.33 5.04 14.19
CA HIS A 524 -17.71 3.66 13.91
C HIS A 524 -16.60 2.94 13.15
N ALA A 525 -16.43 1.66 13.46
CA ALA A 525 -15.60 0.73 12.71
C ALA A 525 -16.44 -0.49 12.37
N TYR A 526 -16.50 -0.84 11.10
CA TYR A 526 -17.34 -1.92 10.59
C TYR A 526 -16.50 -3.07 10.09
N ILE A 527 -16.78 -4.28 10.55
CA ILE A 527 -16.30 -5.55 9.99
C ILE A 527 -17.56 -6.33 9.60
N THR A 528 -17.95 -6.27 8.33
CA THR A 528 -19.28 -6.69 7.93
C THR A 528 -19.31 -7.32 6.54
N ASN A 529 -20.25 -8.24 6.31
CA ASN A 529 -20.45 -8.91 5.02
C ASN A 529 -19.19 -9.64 4.49
N ASN A 530 -18.20 -9.94 5.34
CA ASN A 530 -17.03 -10.71 4.95
C ASN A 530 -17.34 -12.21 5.02
N THR A 531 -16.66 -12.98 4.17
CA THR A 531 -16.96 -14.40 4.01
C THR A 531 -15.69 -15.24 4.02
N THR A 532 -15.72 -16.38 4.72
CA THR A 532 -14.78 -17.47 4.47
C THR A 532 -15.50 -18.69 3.93
N ASN A 533 -15.01 -19.22 2.81
CA ASN A 533 -15.59 -20.36 2.11
C ASN A 533 -15.00 -21.71 2.54
N THR A 534 -14.08 -21.73 3.49
CA THR A 534 -13.57 -22.99 4.02
C THR A 534 -14.67 -23.74 4.78
N THR A 535 -14.83 -25.02 4.47
CA THR A 535 -15.85 -25.90 5.09
C THR A 535 -15.33 -26.64 6.33
N ASN A 536 -14.07 -26.46 6.67
CA ASN A 536 -13.44 -27.11 7.82
C ASN A 536 -13.80 -26.45 9.15
N ASP A 537 -13.16 -26.92 10.22
CA ASP A 537 -13.26 -26.37 11.57
C ASP A 537 -12.64 -24.98 11.70
N TRP A 538 -12.19 -24.41 10.60
CA TRP A 538 -11.69 -23.06 10.49
C TRP A 538 -12.81 -22.10 10.09
N GLY A 539 -12.64 -20.83 10.42
CA GLY A 539 -13.71 -19.89 10.20
C GLY A 539 -13.25 -18.45 10.36
N GLY A 540 -14.05 -17.68 11.09
CA GLY A 540 -13.84 -16.25 11.22
C GLY A 540 -14.21 -15.52 9.93
N GLY A 541 -15.47 -15.57 9.53
CA GLY A 541 -15.93 -14.80 8.37
C GLY A 541 -15.54 -13.34 8.48
N GLY A 542 -15.75 -12.72 9.65
CA GLY A 542 -15.24 -11.38 9.96
C GLY A 542 -13.76 -11.39 10.37
N VAL A 543 -13.44 -12.07 11.47
CA VAL A 543 -12.09 -12.06 12.07
C VAL A 543 -11.70 -13.46 12.52
N PHE A 544 -10.45 -13.82 12.28
CA PHE A 544 -9.82 -15.03 12.79
C PHE A 544 -8.56 -14.72 13.58
N VAL A 545 -8.37 -15.37 14.74
CA VAL A 545 -7.21 -15.25 15.61
C VAL A 545 -6.49 -16.59 15.71
N GLN A 546 -5.25 -16.63 15.27
CA GLN A 546 -4.45 -17.85 15.22
C GLN A 546 -3.95 -18.26 16.61
N GLY A 547 -3.99 -19.55 16.92
CA GLY A 547 -3.42 -20.12 18.13
C GLY A 547 -1.89 -20.24 18.10
N TYR A 548 -1.34 -20.77 19.20
CA TYR A 548 0.09 -21.05 19.29
C TYR A 548 0.46 -22.33 18.52
N GLY A 549 1.74 -22.44 18.19
CA GLY A 549 2.36 -23.66 17.72
C GLY A 549 3.68 -23.90 18.44
N ASP A 550 4.45 -24.89 18.01
CA ASP A 550 5.76 -25.19 18.59
C ASP A 550 6.66 -23.95 18.51
N ASN A 551 7.03 -23.41 19.68
CA ASN A 551 7.88 -22.21 19.86
C ASN A 551 7.31 -20.88 19.30
N VAL A 552 6.03 -20.79 18.99
CA VAL A 552 5.36 -19.56 18.57
C VAL A 552 4.22 -19.25 19.52
N GLN A 553 4.22 -18.07 20.13
CA GLN A 553 3.13 -17.60 20.98
C GLN A 553 1.85 -17.45 20.15
N ALA A 554 0.68 -17.64 20.77
CA ALA A 554 -0.59 -17.39 20.13
C ALA A 554 -0.73 -15.91 19.71
N ALA A 555 -1.48 -15.69 18.66
CA ALA A 555 -2.00 -14.36 18.38
C ALA A 555 -2.99 -13.94 19.46
N SER A 556 -3.12 -12.65 19.68
CA SER A 556 -4.13 -12.11 20.59
C SER A 556 -4.91 -10.97 19.96
N LEU A 557 -6.17 -10.82 20.40
CA LEU A 557 -7.06 -9.74 19.97
C LEU A 557 -7.76 -9.13 21.18
N LYS A 558 -7.66 -7.81 21.30
CA LYS A 558 -8.43 -7.03 22.26
C LYS A 558 -9.46 -6.20 21.52
N ILE A 559 -10.74 -6.43 21.82
CA ILE A 559 -11.86 -5.69 21.24
C ILE A 559 -12.49 -4.84 22.33
N TYR A 560 -12.33 -3.53 22.23
CA TYR A 560 -12.98 -2.56 23.12
C TYR A 560 -14.33 -2.12 22.59
N ASN A 561 -14.41 -1.93 21.29
CA ASN A 561 -15.63 -1.62 20.56
C ASN A 561 -15.41 -1.84 19.05
N ALA A 562 -16.35 -2.45 18.39
CA ALA A 562 -16.43 -2.63 16.94
C ALA A 562 -17.83 -3.15 16.59
N LEU A 563 -18.24 -2.98 15.34
CA LEU A 563 -19.45 -3.55 14.78
C LEU A 563 -19.06 -4.73 13.88
N ILE A 564 -19.22 -5.95 14.38
CA ILE A 564 -18.88 -7.20 13.67
C ILE A 564 -20.19 -7.92 13.33
N THR A 565 -20.72 -7.63 12.15
CA THR A 565 -22.09 -8.04 11.79
C THR A 565 -22.18 -8.59 10.37
N LYS A 566 -23.11 -9.50 10.13
CA LYS A 566 -23.43 -10.06 8.81
C LYS A 566 -22.25 -10.74 8.10
N ASN A 567 -21.23 -11.17 8.84
CA ASN A 567 -20.16 -11.97 8.28
C ASN A 567 -20.60 -13.43 8.22
N ASP A 568 -20.04 -14.17 7.26
CA ASP A 568 -20.40 -15.56 6.99
C ASP A 568 -19.18 -16.47 6.99
N ALA A 569 -19.31 -17.65 7.58
CA ALA A 569 -18.32 -18.69 7.52
C ALA A 569 -18.99 -20.02 7.15
N GLN A 570 -18.55 -20.67 6.08
CA GLN A 570 -19.01 -22.04 5.79
C GLN A 570 -18.53 -23.07 6.83
N GLY A 571 -17.50 -22.74 7.59
CA GLY A 571 -17.04 -23.44 8.77
C GLY A 571 -17.68 -22.91 10.07
N PHE A 572 -16.86 -22.47 11.03
CA PHE A 572 -17.29 -21.93 12.32
C PHE A 572 -16.99 -20.44 12.49
N GLY A 573 -17.78 -19.78 13.36
CA GLY A 573 -17.53 -18.42 13.79
C GLY A 573 -17.70 -17.39 12.67
N GLY A 574 -18.92 -17.21 12.17
CA GLY A 574 -19.21 -16.27 11.09
C GLY A 574 -18.68 -14.86 11.36
N GLY A 575 -18.91 -14.31 12.55
CA GLY A 575 -18.39 -13.01 12.93
C GLY A 575 -16.94 -13.05 13.37
N PHE A 576 -16.62 -14.03 14.22
CA PHE A 576 -15.33 -14.13 14.89
C PHE A 576 -15.01 -15.59 15.21
N ALA A 577 -13.78 -15.99 15.03
CA ALA A 577 -13.26 -17.26 15.48
C ALA A 577 -11.83 -17.11 16.02
N ALA A 578 -11.48 -17.96 16.98
CA ALA A 578 -10.12 -18.11 17.46
C ALA A 578 -9.76 -19.60 17.52
N CYS A 579 -8.51 -19.93 17.24
CA CYS A 579 -7.99 -21.25 17.62
C CYS A 579 -8.16 -21.44 19.13
N PRO A 580 -8.29 -22.69 19.62
CA PRO A 580 -8.49 -22.96 21.05
C PRO A 580 -7.41 -22.34 21.95
N THR A 581 -6.24 -22.06 21.41
CA THR A 581 -5.11 -21.44 22.09
C THR A 581 -4.91 -19.95 21.74
N GLY A 582 -5.75 -19.40 20.85
CA GLY A 582 -5.76 -17.97 20.52
C GLY A 582 -6.35 -17.17 21.68
N GLU A 583 -5.71 -16.08 22.05
CA GLU A 583 -6.18 -15.23 23.13
C GLU A 583 -7.12 -14.14 22.63
N THR A 584 -8.29 -14.01 23.25
CA THR A 584 -9.23 -12.95 22.90
C THR A 584 -9.83 -12.35 24.14
N ALA A 585 -9.74 -11.03 24.26
CA ALA A 585 -10.40 -10.25 25.30
C ALA A 585 -11.41 -9.29 24.65
N ILE A 586 -12.67 -9.42 25.06
CA ILE A 586 -13.74 -8.51 24.67
C ILE A 586 -14.06 -7.64 25.86
N THR A 587 -13.80 -6.34 25.75
CA THR A 587 -14.03 -5.37 26.82
C THR A 587 -14.97 -4.29 26.33
N ASN A 588 -16.13 -4.18 26.96
CA ASN A 588 -17.14 -3.21 26.59
C ASN A 588 -16.81 -1.83 27.18
N THR A 589 -16.15 -0.99 26.42
CA THR A 589 -15.83 0.40 26.81
C THR A 589 -16.93 1.37 26.34
N TYR A 590 -17.39 1.22 25.08
CA TYR A 590 -18.38 2.11 24.46
C TYR A 590 -19.51 1.35 23.73
N GLY A 591 -19.57 0.05 23.89
CA GLY A 591 -20.48 -0.85 23.21
C GLY A 591 -19.82 -1.65 22.11
N ILE A 592 -20.02 -2.95 22.15
CA ILE A 592 -19.64 -3.90 21.11
C ILE A 592 -20.92 -4.46 20.53
N ALA A 593 -21.01 -4.58 19.21
CA ALA A 593 -22.08 -5.29 18.55
C ALA A 593 -21.51 -6.42 17.70
N ILE A 594 -21.71 -7.65 18.12
CA ILE A 594 -21.36 -8.87 17.39
C ILE A 594 -22.64 -9.67 17.22
N PHE A 595 -23.34 -9.52 16.11
CA PHE A 595 -24.61 -10.22 15.86
C PHE A 595 -24.94 -10.34 14.37
N GLY A 596 -25.92 -11.21 14.07
CA GLY A 596 -26.38 -11.41 12.68
C GLY A 596 -25.29 -12.01 11.78
N ASN A 597 -24.28 -12.65 12.36
CA ASN A 597 -23.27 -13.40 11.65
C ASN A 597 -23.75 -14.84 11.49
N THR A 598 -23.36 -15.49 10.40
CA THR A 598 -23.77 -16.86 10.08
C THR A 598 -22.57 -17.79 10.00
N ASP A 599 -22.77 -19.03 10.43
CA ASP A 599 -21.82 -20.11 10.22
C ASP A 599 -22.54 -21.42 9.86
N LYS A 600 -21.83 -22.52 9.77
CA LYS A 600 -22.43 -23.82 9.43
C LYS A 600 -23.57 -24.27 10.37
N ASN A 601 -23.72 -23.66 11.54
CA ASN A 601 -24.79 -23.94 12.50
C ASN A 601 -25.96 -22.95 12.41
N GLY A 602 -25.88 -21.96 11.53
CA GLY A 602 -26.88 -20.94 11.31
C GLY A 602 -26.54 -19.56 11.85
N GLU A 603 -27.54 -18.69 11.95
CA GLU A 603 -27.37 -17.32 12.44
C GLU A 603 -27.13 -17.29 13.95
N HIS A 604 -26.06 -16.63 14.37
CA HIS A 604 -25.77 -16.37 15.77
C HIS A 604 -26.39 -15.04 16.21
N ARG A 605 -27.35 -15.12 17.13
CA ARG A 605 -27.97 -13.98 17.81
C ARG A 605 -27.44 -13.95 19.23
N SER A 606 -26.56 -13.03 19.53
CA SER A 606 -26.08 -12.76 20.90
C SER A 606 -26.75 -11.53 21.48
#